data_d0d43c21cf2b8ed0588a1e994e8bb7f9
#
_entry.id   d0d43c21cf2b8ed0588a1e994e8bb7f9
#
_cell.length_a   1.000
_cell.length_b   1.000
_cell.length_c   1.000
_cell.angle_alpha   90.00
_cell.angle_beta   90.00
_cell.angle_gamma   90.00
#
_symmetry.space_group_name_H-M   'P 1'
#
loop_
_entity.id
_entity.type
_entity.pdbx_description
1 polymer ?
#
loop_
_entity_poly.entity_id
_entity_poly.type
_entity_poly.pdbx_seq_one_letter_code
_entity_poly.pdbx_strand_id
1 'polypeptide(L)'
;MAPRKYTMDKRRAAVEETRQRILEATLALHSEKGIFGTSWQDIAERADVSVGTVYKHFPSLDELVPACGELMYAITRPPSLEDAPQIFAGAGTLEERLERLISELFDFYERGASYIETDFKERQLPAVQEWEAYWRATIEGLTREALSLVGPDERTVRAASTLIDFSVFKSFLERDIPKEEATKIMNEVLLCWIYGLGRDR
;
A
#
# COMPACT_ATOMS: atom_id res chain seq x y z
N MET A 1 2.49 5.96 50.07
CA MET A 1 2.69 6.90 48.95
C MET A 1 2.88 6.09 47.65
N ALA A 2 1.84 5.86 46.91
CA ALA A 2 1.94 5.26 45.55
C ALA A 2 0.92 5.85 44.58
N PRO A 3 1.16 7.07 44.07
CA PRO A 3 0.35 7.56 42.95
C PRO A 3 1.13 8.07 41.74
N ARG A 4 2.45 8.21 41.78
CA ARG A 4 3.21 8.87 40.68
C ARG A 4 3.28 8.05 39.39
N LYS A 5 3.42 6.73 39.47
CA LYS A 5 3.53 5.83 38.31
C LYS A 5 2.19 5.73 37.54
N TYR A 6 1.09 5.56 38.24
CA TYR A 6 -0.26 5.49 37.67
C TYR A 6 -0.70 6.78 36.95
N THR A 7 -0.32 7.94 37.44
CA THR A 7 -0.64 9.25 36.84
C THR A 7 0.18 9.48 35.56
N MET A 8 1.43 9.02 35.51
CA MET A 8 2.28 9.11 34.33
C MET A 8 1.77 8.21 33.19
N ASP A 9 1.35 7.00 33.50
CA ASP A 9 0.83 6.04 32.51
C ASP A 9 -0.48 6.56 31.89
N LYS A 10 -1.39 7.13 32.67
CA LYS A 10 -2.61 7.78 32.16
C LYS A 10 -2.30 8.98 31.26
N ARG A 11 -1.31 9.79 31.63
CA ARG A 11 -0.92 10.96 30.82
C ARG A 11 -0.28 10.54 29.51
N ARG A 12 0.53 9.49 29.49
CA ARG A 12 1.11 8.92 28.25
C ARG A 12 0.01 8.36 27.35
N ALA A 13 -0.94 7.61 27.91
CA ALA A 13 -2.07 7.07 27.16
C ALA A 13 -2.91 8.18 26.51
N ALA A 14 -3.21 9.27 27.23
CA ALA A 14 -3.96 10.39 26.68
C ALA A 14 -3.19 11.15 25.57
N VAL A 15 -1.86 11.23 25.67
CA VAL A 15 -1.01 11.82 24.62
C VAL A 15 -1.03 10.94 23.38
N GLU A 16 -0.92 9.62 23.53
CA GLU A 16 -0.95 8.69 22.41
C GLU A 16 -2.32 8.62 21.76
N GLU A 17 -3.40 8.64 22.52
CA GLU A 17 -4.77 8.74 21.99
C GLU A 17 -4.97 10.01 21.16
N THR A 18 -4.46 11.15 21.62
CA THR A 18 -4.51 12.40 20.86
C THR A 18 -3.70 12.31 19.58
N ARG A 19 -2.50 11.72 19.63
CA ARG A 19 -1.65 11.50 18.47
C ARG A 19 -2.35 10.62 17.43
N GLN A 20 -2.98 9.54 17.87
CA GLN A 20 -3.72 8.61 17.01
C GLN A 20 -4.91 9.30 16.32
N ARG A 21 -5.71 10.10 17.06
CA ARG A 21 -6.82 10.88 16.46
C ARG A 21 -6.33 11.86 15.39
N ILE A 22 -5.19 12.52 15.61
CA ILE A 22 -4.61 13.42 14.62
C ILE A 22 -4.20 12.64 13.37
N LEU A 23 -3.58 11.48 13.50
CA LEU A 23 -3.20 10.62 12.36
C LEU A 23 -4.41 10.12 11.58
N GLU A 24 -5.44 9.63 12.26
CA GLU A 24 -6.67 9.15 11.62
C GLU A 24 -7.39 10.28 10.87
N ALA A 25 -7.49 11.47 11.49
CA ALA A 25 -8.05 12.66 10.85
C ALA A 25 -7.23 13.06 9.61
N THR A 26 -5.90 13.03 9.72
CA THR A 26 -5.00 13.39 8.61
C THR A 26 -5.13 12.39 7.46
N LEU A 27 -5.10 11.09 7.75
CA LEU A 27 -5.21 10.06 6.74
C LEU A 27 -6.53 10.14 5.99
N ALA A 28 -7.64 10.38 6.71
CA ALA A 28 -8.94 10.58 6.08
C ALA A 28 -8.95 11.82 5.16
N LEU A 29 -8.36 12.94 5.60
CA LEU A 29 -8.27 14.15 4.79
C LEU A 29 -7.35 13.98 3.58
N HIS A 30 -6.25 13.25 3.73
CA HIS A 30 -5.36 12.94 2.60
C HIS A 30 -6.07 12.09 1.54
N SER A 31 -6.88 11.13 1.94
CA SER A 31 -7.69 10.33 0.99
C SER A 31 -8.82 11.12 0.32
N GLU A 32 -9.34 12.16 0.96
CA GLU A 32 -10.43 13.00 0.43
C GLU A 32 -9.93 14.08 -0.54
N LYS A 33 -8.78 14.70 -0.27
CA LYS A 33 -8.31 15.90 -0.99
C LYS A 33 -6.80 15.99 -1.18
N GLY A 34 -6.09 14.91 -0.90
CA GLY A 34 -4.64 14.81 -1.05
C GLY A 34 -3.85 15.47 0.08
N ILE A 35 -2.53 15.21 0.09
CA ILE A 35 -1.61 15.72 1.10
C ILE A 35 -1.55 17.26 1.03
N PHE A 36 -1.33 17.80 -0.18
CA PHE A 36 -1.21 19.25 -0.36
C PHE A 36 -2.55 20.01 -0.33
N GLY A 37 -3.68 19.29 -0.47
CA GLY A 37 -5.02 19.84 -0.28
C GLY A 37 -5.44 19.94 1.20
N THR A 38 -4.65 19.37 2.12
CA THR A 38 -4.97 19.28 3.54
C THR A 38 -4.20 20.34 4.33
N SER A 39 -4.91 21.23 5.03
CA SER A 39 -4.29 22.22 5.92
C SER A 39 -4.20 21.74 7.36
N TRP A 40 -3.27 22.29 8.13
CA TRP A 40 -3.15 22.05 9.57
C TRP A 40 -4.44 22.42 10.35
N GLN A 41 -5.19 23.39 9.85
CA GLN A 41 -6.47 23.79 10.40
C GLN A 41 -7.52 22.70 10.18
N ASP A 42 -7.60 22.12 8.97
CA ASP A 42 -8.52 21.02 8.67
C ASP A 42 -8.26 19.81 9.58
N ILE A 43 -6.97 19.48 9.78
CA ILE A 43 -6.56 18.38 10.66
C ILE A 43 -7.02 18.63 12.09
N ALA A 44 -6.76 19.85 12.59
CA ALA A 44 -7.14 20.23 13.94
C ALA A 44 -8.65 20.16 14.17
N GLU A 45 -9.44 20.66 13.23
CA GLU A 45 -10.91 20.61 13.27
C GLU A 45 -11.42 19.17 13.23
N ARG A 46 -10.90 18.35 12.31
CA ARG A 46 -11.31 16.94 12.17
C ARG A 46 -10.93 16.09 13.41
N ALA A 47 -9.77 16.37 14.01
CA ALA A 47 -9.28 15.65 15.19
C ALA A 47 -9.85 16.18 16.52
N ASP A 48 -10.63 17.26 16.49
CA ASP A 48 -11.15 17.95 17.67
C ASP A 48 -10.04 18.37 18.66
N VAL A 49 -9.04 19.09 18.12
CA VAL A 49 -7.93 19.63 18.90
C VAL A 49 -7.56 21.06 18.40
N SER A 50 -6.71 21.78 19.15
CA SER A 50 -6.15 23.02 18.63
C SER A 50 -5.05 22.77 17.58
N VAL A 51 -4.86 23.71 16.65
CA VAL A 51 -3.74 23.68 15.68
C VAL A 51 -2.40 23.58 16.40
N GLY A 52 -2.23 24.29 17.53
CA GLY A 52 -1.03 24.18 18.36
C GLY A 52 -0.82 22.78 18.93
N THR A 53 -1.89 22.01 19.15
CA THR A 53 -1.79 20.61 19.56
C THR A 53 -1.30 19.74 18.39
N VAL A 54 -1.78 19.99 17.17
CA VAL A 54 -1.30 19.26 15.98
C VAL A 54 0.20 19.49 15.80
N TYR A 55 0.68 20.76 15.80
CA TYR A 55 2.10 21.08 15.69
C TYR A 55 2.96 20.50 16.82
N LYS A 56 2.41 20.33 18.01
CA LYS A 56 3.13 19.69 19.11
C LYS A 56 3.40 18.20 18.86
N HIS A 57 2.50 17.51 18.17
CA HIS A 57 2.64 16.09 17.84
C HIS A 57 3.38 15.87 16.53
N PHE A 58 3.18 16.77 15.56
CA PHE A 58 3.75 16.70 14.20
C PHE A 58 4.17 18.10 13.78
N PRO A 59 5.43 18.49 14.02
CA PRO A 59 5.93 19.82 13.71
C PRO A 59 6.01 20.14 12.21
N SER A 60 6.08 19.11 11.36
CA SER A 60 6.26 19.26 9.92
C SER A 60 5.57 18.15 9.13
N LEU A 61 5.42 18.32 7.82
CA LEU A 61 4.96 17.28 6.91
C LEU A 61 5.94 16.10 6.85
N ASP A 62 7.24 16.36 7.02
CA ASP A 62 8.28 15.33 7.02
C ASP A 62 8.14 14.34 8.20
N GLU A 63 7.45 14.76 9.27
CA GLU A 63 7.11 13.87 10.39
C GLU A 63 5.69 13.28 10.27
N LEU A 64 4.76 14.06 9.72
CA LEU A 64 3.36 13.67 9.62
C LEU A 64 3.14 12.63 8.50
N VAL A 65 3.72 12.83 7.32
CA VAL A 65 3.48 11.95 6.16
C VAL A 65 4.01 10.53 6.39
N PRO A 66 5.24 10.31 6.92
CA PRO A 66 5.69 8.96 7.27
C PRO A 66 4.79 8.28 8.30
N ALA A 67 4.36 9.01 9.34
CA ALA A 67 3.48 8.46 10.36
C ALA A 67 2.09 8.08 9.82
N CYS A 68 1.56 8.85 8.85
CA CYS A 68 0.36 8.47 8.10
C CYS A 68 0.59 7.21 7.26
N GLY A 69 1.78 7.07 6.65
CA GLY A 69 2.18 5.88 5.90
C GLY A 69 2.19 4.62 6.77
N GLU A 70 2.73 4.70 7.99
CA GLU A 70 2.69 3.60 8.96
C GLU A 70 1.26 3.19 9.33
N LEU A 71 0.39 4.17 9.56
CA LEU A 71 -1.03 3.92 9.84
C LEU A 71 -1.74 3.29 8.64
N MET A 72 -1.52 3.82 7.44
CA MET A 72 -2.04 3.26 6.20
C MET A 72 -1.61 1.80 6.02
N TYR A 73 -0.33 1.49 6.26
CA TYR A 73 0.20 0.13 6.20
C TYR A 73 -0.50 -0.81 7.17
N ALA A 74 -0.72 -0.37 8.41
CA ALA A 74 -1.43 -1.14 9.43
C ALA A 74 -2.90 -1.42 9.05
N ILE A 75 -3.57 -0.47 8.40
CA ILE A 75 -4.97 -0.58 7.96
C ILE A 75 -5.09 -1.47 6.72
N THR A 76 -4.28 -1.20 5.68
CA THR A 76 -4.40 -1.85 4.38
C THR A 76 -3.75 -3.23 4.33
N ARG A 77 -2.77 -3.49 5.21
CA ARG A 77 -2.02 -4.75 5.30
C ARG A 77 -1.55 -5.22 3.92
N PRO A 78 -0.65 -4.48 3.29
CA PRO A 78 -0.10 -4.87 2.01
C PRO A 78 0.66 -6.20 2.14
N PRO A 79 0.63 -7.07 1.13
CA PRO A 79 1.43 -8.29 1.15
C PRO A 79 2.93 -7.96 1.15
N SER A 80 3.72 -8.79 1.82
CA SER A 80 5.16 -8.69 1.94
C SER A 80 5.86 -9.91 1.34
N LEU A 81 7.18 -9.86 1.17
CA LEU A 81 7.95 -11.03 0.76
C LEU A 81 7.92 -12.16 1.79
N GLU A 82 7.70 -11.84 3.05
CA GLU A 82 7.57 -12.83 4.14
C GLU A 82 6.28 -13.65 4.00
N ASP A 83 5.26 -13.11 3.33
CA ASP A 83 3.97 -13.78 3.08
C ASP A 83 4.04 -14.74 1.90
N ALA A 84 5.09 -14.71 1.07
CA ALA A 84 5.21 -15.55 -0.13
C ALA A 84 4.99 -17.05 0.12
N PRO A 85 5.52 -17.67 1.19
CA PRO A 85 5.27 -19.07 1.48
C PRO A 85 3.78 -19.37 1.73
N GLN A 86 3.04 -18.43 2.30
CA GLN A 86 1.61 -18.56 2.57
C GLN A 86 0.79 -18.29 1.31
N ILE A 87 1.12 -17.24 0.56
CA ILE A 87 0.46 -16.87 -0.71
C ILE A 87 0.51 -18.05 -1.68
N PHE A 88 1.69 -18.68 -1.82
CA PHE A 88 1.90 -19.77 -2.79
C PHE A 88 1.73 -21.17 -2.21
N ALA A 89 1.22 -21.33 -0.99
CA ALA A 89 1.05 -22.62 -0.33
C ALA A 89 0.15 -23.55 -1.16
N GLY A 90 0.69 -24.70 -1.62
CA GLY A 90 -0.05 -25.69 -2.42
C GLY A 90 -0.29 -25.30 -3.88
N ALA A 91 0.21 -24.16 -4.37
CA ALA A 91 0.17 -23.80 -5.78
C ALA A 91 1.30 -24.53 -6.54
N GLY A 92 0.95 -25.56 -7.29
CA GLY A 92 1.89 -26.43 -8.01
C GLY A 92 2.15 -26.03 -9.46
N THR A 93 1.34 -25.14 -10.02
CA THR A 93 1.46 -24.69 -11.42
C THR A 93 1.73 -23.18 -11.50
N LEU A 94 2.27 -22.74 -12.63
CA LEU A 94 2.47 -21.31 -12.89
C LEU A 94 1.13 -20.56 -12.86
N GLU A 95 0.10 -21.13 -13.43
CA GLU A 95 -1.26 -20.57 -13.47
C GLU A 95 -1.78 -20.29 -12.05
N GLU A 96 -1.74 -21.28 -11.16
CA GLU A 96 -2.18 -21.14 -9.77
C GLU A 96 -1.38 -20.10 -9.01
N ARG A 97 -0.06 -20.02 -9.23
CA ARG A 97 0.81 -19.05 -8.56
C ARG A 97 0.54 -17.63 -9.02
N LEU A 98 0.36 -17.40 -10.32
CA LEU A 98 0.00 -16.09 -10.86
C LEU A 98 -1.40 -15.68 -10.41
N GLU A 99 -2.39 -16.55 -10.46
CA GLU A 99 -3.74 -16.24 -9.98
C GLU A 99 -3.72 -15.80 -8.52
N ARG A 100 -3.00 -16.50 -7.65
CA ARG A 100 -2.89 -16.12 -6.23
C ARG A 100 -2.18 -14.80 -6.03
N LEU A 101 -1.08 -14.56 -6.75
CA LEU A 101 -0.37 -13.29 -6.67
C LEU A 101 -1.26 -12.12 -7.09
N ILE A 102 -1.93 -12.25 -8.24
CA ILE A 102 -2.81 -11.20 -8.78
C ILE A 102 -3.98 -10.95 -7.82
N SER A 103 -4.61 -12.01 -7.33
CA SER A 103 -5.70 -11.90 -6.36
C SER A 103 -5.26 -11.18 -5.08
N GLU A 104 -4.13 -11.56 -4.50
CA GLU A 104 -3.59 -10.94 -3.28
C GLU A 104 -3.29 -9.44 -3.48
N LEU A 105 -2.66 -9.09 -4.61
CA LEU A 105 -2.36 -7.69 -4.93
C LEU A 105 -3.63 -6.90 -5.20
N PHE A 106 -4.59 -7.43 -5.95
CA PHE A 106 -5.82 -6.74 -6.28
C PHE A 106 -6.73 -6.59 -5.06
N ASP A 107 -6.75 -7.55 -4.15
CA ASP A 107 -7.40 -7.45 -2.85
C ASP A 107 -6.79 -6.32 -2.00
N PHE A 108 -5.47 -6.21 -1.98
CA PHE A 108 -4.78 -5.11 -1.32
C PHE A 108 -5.10 -3.76 -1.99
N TYR A 109 -5.06 -3.68 -3.30
CA TYR A 109 -5.37 -2.45 -4.04
C TYR A 109 -6.80 -1.98 -3.81
N GLU A 110 -7.77 -2.89 -3.78
CA GLU A 110 -9.16 -2.56 -3.49
C GLU A 110 -9.32 -1.98 -2.08
N ARG A 111 -8.67 -2.60 -1.07
CA ARG A 111 -8.69 -2.08 0.31
C ARG A 111 -7.98 -0.75 0.45
N GLY A 112 -6.93 -0.54 -0.31
CA GLY A 112 -6.02 0.60 -0.19
C GLY A 112 -6.23 1.71 -1.22
N ALA A 113 -7.14 1.57 -2.18
CA ALA A 113 -7.27 2.46 -3.33
C ALA A 113 -7.27 3.96 -2.98
N SER A 114 -8.03 4.34 -1.96
CA SER A 114 -8.14 5.73 -1.51
C SER A 114 -6.87 6.30 -0.87
N TYR A 115 -5.91 5.46 -0.52
CA TYR A 115 -4.64 5.84 0.12
C TYR A 115 -3.44 5.68 -0.81
N ILE A 116 -3.54 4.81 -1.82
CA ILE A 116 -2.44 4.50 -2.74
C ILE A 116 -2.38 5.54 -3.87
N GLU A 117 -3.50 6.13 -4.21
CA GLU A 117 -3.58 7.13 -5.27
C GLU A 117 -2.90 8.42 -4.85
N THR A 118 -1.73 8.71 -5.44
CA THR A 118 -0.95 9.92 -5.20
C THR A 118 -0.86 10.77 -6.45
N ASP A 119 -0.95 12.10 -6.30
CA ASP A 119 -0.79 13.03 -7.42
C ASP A 119 0.69 13.26 -7.77
N PHE A 120 0.93 13.98 -8.87
CA PHE A 120 2.28 14.26 -9.35
C PHE A 120 3.12 15.05 -8.34
N LYS A 121 2.51 15.93 -7.54
CA LYS A 121 3.23 16.76 -6.54
C LYS A 121 3.56 15.92 -5.32
N GLU A 122 2.65 15.08 -4.89
CA GLU A 122 2.82 14.18 -3.74
C GLU A 122 3.97 13.19 -3.96
N ARG A 123 4.13 12.71 -5.19
CA ARG A 123 5.27 11.86 -5.61
C ARG A 123 6.63 12.54 -5.52
N GLN A 124 6.69 13.86 -5.28
CA GLN A 124 7.96 14.56 -5.02
C GLN A 124 8.37 14.52 -3.55
N LEU A 125 7.47 14.10 -2.64
CA LEU A 125 7.80 13.96 -1.23
C LEU A 125 8.73 12.76 -1.01
N PRO A 126 9.85 12.92 -0.28
CA PRO A 126 10.80 11.83 -0.03
C PRO A 126 10.13 10.58 0.56
N ALA A 127 9.23 10.75 1.54
CA ALA A 127 8.52 9.64 2.17
C ALA A 127 7.63 8.86 1.18
N VAL A 128 7.00 9.54 0.21
CA VAL A 128 6.19 8.90 -0.84
C VAL A 128 7.09 8.14 -1.80
N GLN A 129 8.23 8.74 -2.21
CA GLN A 129 9.21 8.08 -3.09
C GLN A 129 9.82 6.83 -2.46
N GLU A 130 10.17 6.88 -1.18
CA GLU A 130 10.70 5.74 -0.43
C GLU A 130 9.66 4.61 -0.35
N TRP A 131 8.42 4.96 -0.07
CA TRP A 131 7.32 4.00 -0.02
C TRP A 131 7.04 3.38 -1.40
N GLU A 132 6.97 4.17 -2.47
CA GLU A 132 6.78 3.66 -3.85
C GLU A 132 7.94 2.74 -4.28
N ALA A 133 9.18 3.08 -3.91
CA ALA A 133 10.35 2.25 -4.21
C ALA A 133 10.31 0.91 -3.46
N TYR A 134 10.00 0.95 -2.15
CA TYR A 134 9.82 -0.25 -1.34
C TYR A 134 8.72 -1.15 -1.91
N TRP A 135 7.57 -0.56 -2.25
CA TRP A 135 6.43 -1.29 -2.78
C TRP A 135 6.74 -1.94 -4.13
N ARG A 136 7.39 -1.21 -5.02
CA ARG A 136 7.85 -1.75 -6.31
C ARG A 136 8.78 -2.95 -6.13
N ALA A 137 9.75 -2.85 -5.25
CA ALA A 137 10.66 -3.94 -4.94
C ALA A 137 9.93 -5.16 -4.36
N THR A 138 8.92 -4.95 -3.53
CA THR A 138 8.07 -6.01 -2.98
C THR A 138 7.27 -6.73 -4.07
N ILE A 139 6.60 -6.00 -4.97
CA ILE A 139 5.85 -6.59 -6.09
C ILE A 139 6.80 -7.38 -7.00
N GLU A 140 7.97 -6.82 -7.35
CA GLU A 140 8.97 -7.53 -8.16
C GLU A 140 9.44 -8.82 -7.48
N GLY A 141 9.67 -8.79 -6.18
CA GLY A 141 10.07 -9.96 -5.39
C GLY A 141 8.99 -11.05 -5.35
N LEU A 142 7.74 -10.68 -5.07
CA LEU A 142 6.61 -11.61 -5.10
C LEU A 142 6.36 -12.17 -6.52
N THR A 143 6.52 -11.33 -7.54
CA THR A 143 6.43 -11.77 -8.95
C THR A 143 7.52 -12.77 -9.30
N ARG A 144 8.77 -12.53 -8.88
CA ARG A 144 9.88 -13.48 -9.06
C ARG A 144 9.58 -14.81 -8.40
N GLU A 145 9.04 -14.78 -7.20
CA GLU A 145 8.64 -15.99 -6.48
C GLU A 145 7.50 -16.73 -7.20
N ALA A 146 6.48 -16.01 -7.68
CA ALA A 146 5.41 -16.61 -8.48
C ALA A 146 5.94 -17.32 -9.75
N LEU A 147 6.90 -16.69 -10.43
CA LEU A 147 7.49 -17.17 -11.66
C LEU A 147 8.63 -18.19 -11.46
N SER A 148 8.97 -18.55 -10.23
CA SER A 148 10.14 -19.40 -9.93
C SER A 148 10.14 -20.76 -10.64
N LEU A 149 8.96 -21.30 -10.96
CA LEU A 149 8.79 -22.56 -11.68
C LEU A 149 9.30 -22.54 -13.13
N VAL A 150 9.40 -21.37 -13.74
CA VAL A 150 9.84 -21.19 -15.14
C VAL A 150 11.19 -20.54 -15.28
N GLY A 151 11.87 -20.20 -14.17
CA GLY A 151 13.20 -19.60 -14.19
C GLY A 151 13.23 -18.26 -14.92
N PRO A 152 12.47 -17.23 -14.49
CA PRO A 152 12.32 -15.97 -15.22
C PRO A 152 13.62 -15.17 -15.23
N ASP A 153 13.88 -14.47 -16.33
CA ASP A 153 14.88 -13.42 -16.38
C ASP A 153 14.34 -12.11 -15.76
N GLU A 154 15.23 -11.17 -15.48
CA GLU A 154 14.87 -9.88 -14.87
C GLU A 154 13.90 -9.05 -15.72
N ARG A 155 13.97 -9.16 -17.04
CA ARG A 155 13.05 -8.49 -17.95
C ARG A 155 11.64 -9.02 -17.79
N THR A 156 11.51 -10.34 -17.70
CA THR A 156 10.21 -11.01 -17.50
C THR A 156 9.59 -10.63 -16.16
N VAL A 157 10.38 -10.63 -15.08
CA VAL A 157 9.90 -10.22 -13.76
C VAL A 157 9.40 -8.77 -13.77
N ARG A 158 10.20 -7.83 -14.28
CA ARG A 158 9.81 -6.41 -14.33
C ARG A 158 8.58 -6.17 -15.19
N ALA A 159 8.48 -6.82 -16.35
CA ALA A 159 7.32 -6.66 -17.21
C ALA A 159 6.05 -7.25 -16.57
N ALA A 160 6.13 -8.42 -15.97
CA ALA A 160 5.00 -9.04 -15.27
C ALA A 160 4.55 -8.18 -14.07
N SER A 161 5.50 -7.70 -13.24
CA SER A 161 5.18 -6.83 -12.10
C SER A 161 4.55 -5.50 -12.52
N THR A 162 4.95 -4.95 -13.67
CA THR A 162 4.35 -3.73 -14.23
C THR A 162 2.90 -3.97 -14.66
N LEU A 163 2.58 -5.13 -15.22
CA LEU A 163 1.22 -5.45 -15.69
C LEU A 163 0.23 -5.70 -14.54
N ILE A 164 0.73 -6.01 -13.35
CA ILE A 164 -0.10 -6.21 -12.14
C ILE A 164 -0.01 -5.03 -11.15
N ASP A 165 0.45 -3.88 -11.61
CA ASP A 165 0.55 -2.65 -10.82
C ASP A 165 -0.83 -2.03 -10.52
N PHE A 166 -0.90 -1.21 -9.47
CA PHE A 166 -2.12 -0.51 -9.05
C PHE A 166 -2.77 0.30 -10.18
N SER A 167 -1.99 0.94 -11.05
CA SER A 167 -2.50 1.74 -12.16
C SER A 167 -3.26 0.88 -13.18
N VAL A 168 -2.81 -0.34 -13.42
CA VAL A 168 -3.50 -1.30 -14.31
C VAL A 168 -4.79 -1.79 -13.65
N PHE A 169 -4.75 -2.17 -12.37
CA PHE A 169 -5.93 -2.54 -11.61
C PHE A 169 -7.00 -1.43 -11.61
N LYS A 170 -6.59 -0.19 -11.31
CA LYS A 170 -7.48 0.97 -11.36
C LYS A 170 -8.13 1.15 -12.73
N SER A 171 -7.35 0.95 -13.81
CA SER A 171 -7.85 1.04 -15.18
C SER A 171 -8.94 0.02 -15.52
N PHE A 172 -8.94 -1.16 -14.89
CA PHE A 172 -10.03 -2.12 -15.01
C PHE A 172 -11.29 -1.61 -14.32
N LEU A 173 -11.18 -1.12 -13.08
CA LEU A 173 -12.32 -0.61 -12.31
C LEU A 173 -12.98 0.61 -13.00
N GLU A 174 -12.18 1.52 -13.57
CA GLU A 174 -12.67 2.68 -14.33
C GLU A 174 -13.45 2.30 -15.60
N ARG A 175 -13.38 1.05 -16.01
CA ARG A 175 -14.10 0.48 -17.16
C ARG A 175 -15.18 -0.51 -16.76
N ASP A 176 -15.61 -0.46 -15.50
CA ASP A 176 -16.62 -1.35 -14.93
C ASP A 176 -16.29 -2.84 -15.05
N ILE A 177 -14.98 -3.18 -15.09
CA ILE A 177 -14.52 -4.56 -15.03
C ILE A 177 -14.26 -4.90 -13.56
N PRO A 178 -15.05 -5.82 -12.95
CA PRO A 178 -14.90 -6.15 -11.56
C PRO A 178 -13.58 -6.90 -11.28
N LYS A 179 -13.11 -6.84 -10.04
CA LYS A 179 -11.82 -7.39 -9.60
C LYS A 179 -11.62 -8.86 -10.00
N GLU A 180 -12.65 -9.69 -9.82
CA GLU A 180 -12.59 -11.12 -10.14
C GLU A 180 -12.38 -11.38 -11.63
N GLU A 181 -12.99 -10.56 -12.48
CA GLU A 181 -12.80 -10.62 -13.93
C GLU A 181 -11.44 -10.06 -14.33
N ALA A 182 -11.03 -8.92 -13.76
CA ALA A 182 -9.71 -8.33 -13.97
C ALA A 182 -8.58 -9.32 -13.59
N THR A 183 -8.73 -10.05 -12.48
CA THR A 183 -7.80 -11.09 -12.04
C THR A 183 -7.66 -12.19 -13.08
N LYS A 184 -8.76 -12.70 -13.63
CA LYS A 184 -8.76 -13.73 -14.67
C LYS A 184 -8.11 -13.25 -15.96
N ILE A 185 -8.52 -12.09 -16.44
CA ILE A 185 -7.96 -11.47 -17.66
C ILE A 185 -6.44 -11.31 -17.52
N MET A 186 -5.98 -10.79 -16.39
CA MET A 186 -4.57 -10.56 -16.17
C MET A 186 -3.78 -11.87 -16.06
N ASN A 187 -4.33 -12.88 -15.41
CA ASN A 187 -3.72 -14.22 -15.37
C ASN A 187 -3.57 -14.81 -16.78
N GLU A 188 -4.63 -14.78 -17.59
CA GLU A 188 -4.61 -15.26 -18.98
C GLU A 188 -3.58 -14.50 -19.83
N VAL A 189 -3.52 -13.17 -19.72
CA VAL A 189 -2.55 -12.34 -20.44
C VAL A 189 -1.11 -12.70 -20.07
N LEU A 190 -0.81 -12.81 -18.78
CA LEU A 190 0.52 -13.16 -18.32
C LEU A 190 0.92 -14.57 -18.74
N LEU A 191 0.03 -15.55 -18.62
CA LEU A 191 0.29 -16.93 -19.05
C LEU A 191 0.56 -17.00 -20.55
N CYS A 192 -0.30 -16.38 -21.36
CA CYS A 192 -0.14 -16.32 -22.81
C CYS A 192 1.21 -15.70 -23.21
N TRP A 193 1.59 -14.61 -22.58
CA TRP A 193 2.86 -13.93 -22.85
C TRP A 193 4.07 -14.76 -22.41
N ILE A 194 4.06 -15.32 -21.20
CA ILE A 194 5.19 -16.09 -20.64
C ILE A 194 5.40 -17.39 -21.43
N TYR A 195 4.34 -18.13 -21.78
CA TYR A 195 4.45 -19.31 -22.61
C TYR A 195 4.86 -18.99 -24.07
N GLY A 196 4.47 -17.81 -24.58
CA GLY A 196 4.90 -17.32 -25.89
C GLY A 196 6.43 -17.10 -25.94
N LEU A 197 7.03 -16.57 -24.87
CA LEU A 197 8.49 -16.41 -24.78
C LEU A 197 9.27 -17.72 -24.86
N GLY A 198 8.67 -18.83 -24.44
CA GLY A 198 9.29 -20.18 -24.50
C GLY A 198 9.31 -20.81 -25.90
N ARG A 199 8.53 -20.27 -26.86
CA ARG A 199 8.45 -20.79 -28.23
C ARG A 199 9.50 -20.21 -29.18
N ASP A 200 10.07 -19.08 -28.79
CA ASP A 200 11.06 -18.34 -29.59
C ASP A 200 12.53 -18.61 -29.13
N ARG A 201 12.71 -19.56 -28.21
CA ARG A 201 14.02 -20.06 -27.74
C ARG A 201 14.22 -21.51 -28.16
#